data_f604d0b961c36b34359a0cb258ade14b
#
_entry.id   f604d0b961c36b34359a0cb258ade14b
#
_cell.length_a   1.000
_cell.length_b   1.000
_cell.length_c   1.000
_cell.angle_alpha   90.00
_cell.angle_beta   90.00
_cell.angle_gamma   90.00
#
_symmetry.space_group_name_H-M   'P 1'
#
loop_
_entity.id
_entity.type
_entity.pdbx_description
1 polymer ?
#
loop_
_entity_poly.entity_id
_entity_poly.type
_entity_poly.pdbx_seq_one_letter_code
_entity_poly.pdbx_strand_id
1 'polypeptide(L)'
;MVKSICKCTALCGSSLLILMAAVSAQASDGQVEFTGSINDNACTISTENVKKSVDLGQVRVGDFANTVGATAGSVPFSISLENCSSATLKNAAITFRGQQSSSDPTILGMTGANQVAGVGIQINDARTGAKLPLNTASTDYVLRPQSNTFDFTASYVRLVADTEGADGKPGVRGIGTGQVNALASFDVTYK
;
A
#
# COMPACT_ATOMS: atom_id res chain seq x y z
N MET A 1 22.32 11.34 75.57
CA MET A 1 23.18 10.75 76.63
C MET A 1 24.35 10.12 75.95
N VAL A 2 25.54 10.51 76.48
CA VAL A 2 26.85 9.88 76.41
C VAL A 2 27.54 9.84 75.03
N LYS A 3 28.40 10.79 74.72
CA LYS A 3 29.82 11.03 75.11
C LYS A 3 30.70 9.75 74.91
N SER A 4 31.66 9.87 74.02
CA SER A 4 33.12 9.83 74.33
C SER A 4 33.90 9.80 73.01
N ILE A 5 34.68 10.75 72.59
CA ILE A 5 36.06 11.15 72.93
C ILE A 5 37.03 9.94 72.82
N CYS A 6 37.93 10.00 71.89
CA CYS A 6 39.39 10.09 72.07
C CYS A 6 40.11 9.74 70.76
N LYS A 7 40.86 10.64 70.30
CA LYS A 7 42.30 10.95 70.33
C LYS A 7 43.11 10.20 69.31
N CYS A 8 43.68 11.05 68.44
CA CYS A 8 45.04 11.12 67.93
C CYS A 8 45.88 9.84 67.84
N THR A 9 46.37 9.62 66.65
CA THR A 9 47.84 9.78 66.42
C THR A 9 48.19 9.83 64.95
N ALA A 10 49.12 10.64 64.67
CA ALA A 10 49.75 10.94 63.38
C ALA A 10 50.56 9.76 62.84
N LEU A 11 50.80 9.76 61.60
CA LEU A 11 52.05 9.68 60.86
C LEU A 11 51.98 8.86 59.55
N CYS A 12 52.69 9.42 58.59
CA CYS A 12 53.27 8.81 57.39
C CYS A 12 52.34 8.57 56.18
N GLY A 13 52.25 9.47 55.26
CA GLY A 13 53.15 9.52 54.14
C GLY A 13 53.03 8.38 53.19
N SER A 14 52.07 8.49 52.22
CA SER A 14 52.23 7.85 50.90
C SER A 14 51.39 8.64 49.90
N SER A 15 52.06 9.46 49.15
CA SER A 15 51.54 10.15 47.96
C SER A 15 51.18 9.08 46.94
N LEU A 16 49.92 8.69 46.90
CA LEU A 16 49.37 7.84 45.82
C LEU A 16 49.04 8.82 44.66
N LEU A 17 49.98 8.94 43.74
CA LEU A 17 49.73 9.55 42.46
C LEU A 17 48.65 8.69 41.73
N ILE A 18 47.40 9.13 41.80
CA ILE A 18 46.35 8.60 40.94
C ILE A 18 46.58 9.16 39.56
N LEU A 19 47.22 8.38 38.69
CA LEU A 19 47.23 8.63 37.26
C LEU A 19 45.79 8.50 36.76
N MET A 20 45.08 9.64 36.63
CA MET A 20 43.86 9.69 35.89
C MET A 20 44.18 9.47 34.42
N ALA A 21 44.03 8.26 33.93
CA ALA A 21 43.98 7.98 32.51
C ALA A 21 42.76 8.71 31.94
N ALA A 22 42.98 9.81 31.25
CA ALA A 22 41.95 10.47 30.46
C ALA A 22 41.52 9.51 29.34
N VAL A 23 40.42 8.84 29.53
CA VAL A 23 39.76 8.09 28.47
C VAL A 23 39.18 9.13 27.52
N SER A 24 39.83 9.33 26.38
CA SER A 24 39.24 10.14 25.31
C SER A 24 37.98 9.46 24.82
N ALA A 25 36.84 9.98 25.21
CA ALA A 25 35.56 9.58 24.63
C ALA A 25 35.54 10.09 23.18
N GLN A 26 35.76 9.18 22.23
CA GLN A 26 35.52 9.48 20.82
C GLN A 26 34.02 9.48 20.60
N ALA A 27 33.46 10.68 20.50
CA ALA A 27 32.11 10.85 20.00
C ALA A 27 32.15 10.74 18.48
N SER A 28 31.26 9.91 17.90
CA SER A 28 31.06 9.90 16.47
C SER A 28 30.27 11.16 16.09
N ASP A 29 30.84 11.97 15.18
CA ASP A 29 30.22 13.24 14.75
C ASP A 29 28.99 13.08 13.88
N GLY A 30 28.72 11.84 13.39
CA GLY A 30 27.56 11.57 12.56
C GLY A 30 27.45 10.11 12.12
N GLN A 31 26.30 9.77 11.63
CA GLN A 31 25.99 8.46 11.08
C GLN A 31 25.40 8.64 9.69
N VAL A 32 25.85 7.85 8.72
CA VAL A 32 25.27 7.78 7.38
C VAL A 32 24.73 6.39 7.19
N GLU A 33 23.43 6.31 6.92
CA GLU A 33 22.75 5.06 6.63
C GLU A 33 22.67 4.84 5.13
N PHE A 34 23.16 3.70 4.67
CA PHE A 34 23.03 3.26 3.28
C PHE A 34 22.01 2.13 3.23
N THR A 35 20.89 2.37 2.53
CA THR A 35 19.86 1.37 2.30
C THR A 35 19.76 1.07 0.82
N GLY A 36 19.58 -0.19 0.47
CA GLY A 36 19.43 -0.62 -0.91
C GLY A 36 18.99 -2.09 -0.97
N SER A 37 18.51 -2.51 -2.12
CA SER A 37 18.21 -3.92 -2.40
C SER A 37 18.84 -4.31 -3.74
N ILE A 38 19.30 -5.55 -3.82
CA ILE A 38 19.70 -6.20 -5.07
C ILE A 38 18.69 -7.30 -5.31
N ASN A 39 18.03 -7.25 -6.45
CA ASN A 39 17.07 -8.27 -6.86
C ASN A 39 17.33 -8.65 -8.31
N ASP A 40 16.87 -9.82 -8.69
CA ASP A 40 17.03 -10.38 -10.06
C ASP A 40 15.77 -10.13 -10.90
N ASN A 41 15.13 -8.98 -10.73
CA ASN A 41 13.95 -8.61 -11.50
C ASN A 41 14.32 -8.28 -12.95
N ALA A 42 13.48 -8.72 -13.88
CA ALA A 42 13.67 -8.44 -15.30
C ALA A 42 13.52 -6.95 -15.66
N CYS A 43 12.80 -6.17 -14.84
CA CYS A 43 12.53 -4.75 -15.05
C CYS A 43 12.57 -3.97 -13.73
N THR A 44 12.66 -2.64 -13.85
CA THR A 44 12.43 -1.69 -12.75
C THR A 44 11.05 -1.05 -12.91
N ILE A 45 10.38 -0.76 -11.79
CA ILE A 45 9.11 -0.03 -11.82
C ILE A 45 9.41 1.45 -12.06
N SER A 46 8.72 2.07 -13.03
CA SER A 46 8.85 3.51 -13.27
C SER A 46 8.50 4.30 -12.01
N THR A 47 9.27 5.34 -11.71
CA THR A 47 9.09 6.18 -10.51
C THR A 47 7.71 6.82 -10.43
N GLU A 48 7.08 7.10 -11.57
CA GLU A 48 5.71 7.62 -11.65
C GLU A 48 4.66 6.63 -11.11
N ASN A 49 4.98 5.34 -11.07
CA ASN A 49 4.06 4.30 -10.63
C ASN A 49 4.26 3.90 -9.16
N VAL A 50 5.34 4.34 -8.52
CA VAL A 50 5.59 4.05 -7.09
C VAL A 50 4.52 4.69 -6.19
N LYS A 51 3.99 5.86 -6.60
CA LYS A 51 2.87 6.54 -5.94
C LYS A 51 1.93 7.09 -7.02
N LYS A 52 1.08 6.25 -7.59
CA LYS A 52 0.13 6.66 -8.62
C LYS A 52 -1.21 7.01 -8.01
N SER A 53 -1.75 8.16 -8.37
CA SER A 53 -3.12 8.54 -8.04
C SER A 53 -4.01 8.37 -9.27
N VAL A 54 -5.17 7.74 -9.07
CA VAL A 54 -6.21 7.57 -10.09
C VAL A 54 -7.46 8.28 -9.59
N ASP A 55 -7.82 9.38 -10.24
CA ASP A 55 -9.06 10.11 -9.94
C ASP A 55 -10.21 9.45 -10.71
N LEU A 56 -11.13 8.82 -9.98
CA LEU A 56 -12.29 8.15 -10.56
C LEU A 56 -13.44 9.12 -10.89
N GLY A 57 -13.31 10.40 -10.53
CA GLY A 57 -14.34 11.41 -10.74
C GLY A 57 -15.60 11.16 -9.90
N GLN A 58 -16.66 11.86 -10.26
CA GLN A 58 -17.96 11.77 -9.60
C GLN A 58 -18.95 10.97 -10.43
N VAL A 59 -19.67 10.05 -9.77
CA VAL A 59 -20.78 9.30 -10.36
C VAL A 59 -22.04 9.48 -9.50
N ARG A 60 -23.20 9.38 -10.11
CA ARG A 60 -24.48 9.44 -9.39
C ARG A 60 -24.94 8.03 -9.05
N VAL A 61 -25.67 7.87 -7.96
CA VAL A 61 -26.28 6.58 -7.61
C VAL A 61 -27.15 6.02 -8.75
N GLY A 62 -27.82 6.91 -9.50
CA GLY A 62 -28.64 6.53 -10.65
C GLY A 62 -27.84 6.06 -11.89
N ASP A 63 -26.53 6.24 -11.91
CA ASP A 63 -25.68 5.77 -13.00
C ASP A 63 -25.39 4.25 -12.88
N PHE A 64 -25.71 3.64 -11.74
CA PHE A 64 -25.62 2.20 -11.53
C PHE A 64 -26.94 1.51 -11.81
N ALA A 65 -26.92 0.42 -12.57
CA ALA A 65 -28.06 -0.49 -12.59
C ALA A 65 -28.31 -1.10 -11.18
N ASN A 66 -29.56 -1.42 -10.83
CA ASN A 66 -29.91 -1.97 -9.53
C ASN A 66 -29.59 -3.48 -9.44
N THR A 67 -28.37 -3.85 -9.82
CA THR A 67 -27.87 -5.22 -9.75
C THR A 67 -26.48 -5.22 -9.13
N VAL A 68 -26.20 -6.18 -8.27
CA VAL A 68 -24.85 -6.39 -7.73
C VAL A 68 -23.89 -6.69 -8.88
N GLY A 69 -22.74 -6.06 -8.87
CA GLY A 69 -21.74 -6.13 -9.93
C GLY A 69 -21.88 -5.05 -11.03
N ALA A 70 -22.98 -4.27 -11.03
CA ALA A 70 -23.12 -3.13 -11.95
C ALA A 70 -22.02 -2.10 -11.70
N THR A 71 -21.38 -1.64 -12.77
CA THR A 71 -20.29 -0.65 -12.70
C THR A 71 -20.74 0.72 -13.20
N ALA A 72 -20.13 1.77 -12.66
CA ALA A 72 -20.31 3.14 -13.14
C ALA A 72 -18.95 3.87 -13.12
N GLY A 73 -18.76 4.76 -14.07
CA GLY A 73 -17.47 5.41 -14.29
C GLY A 73 -16.39 4.38 -14.66
N SER A 74 -15.55 4.72 -15.60
CA SER A 74 -14.41 3.87 -15.96
C SER A 74 -13.26 4.78 -16.31
N VAL A 75 -12.18 4.69 -15.56
CA VAL A 75 -11.00 5.53 -15.72
C VAL A 75 -9.82 4.65 -16.06
N PRO A 76 -9.13 4.91 -17.19
CA PRO A 76 -7.93 4.18 -17.54
C PRO A 76 -6.75 4.60 -16.66
N PHE A 77 -5.88 3.66 -16.37
CA PHE A 77 -4.58 3.90 -15.78
C PHE A 77 -3.59 2.84 -16.25
N SER A 78 -2.30 3.15 -16.16
CA SER A 78 -1.25 2.24 -16.63
C SER A 78 -0.15 2.09 -15.59
N ILE A 79 0.53 0.95 -15.64
CA ILE A 79 1.76 0.67 -14.89
C ILE A 79 2.87 0.46 -15.92
N SER A 80 3.93 1.25 -15.80
CA SER A 80 5.09 1.16 -16.71
C SER A 80 6.28 0.53 -16.00
N LEU A 81 6.89 -0.41 -16.68
CA LEU A 81 8.15 -1.04 -16.32
C LEU A 81 9.24 -0.54 -17.26
N GLU A 82 10.40 -0.25 -16.70
CA GLU A 82 11.56 0.30 -17.40
C GLU A 82 12.78 -0.60 -17.24
N ASN A 83 13.79 -0.38 -18.07
CA ASN A 83 15.06 -1.11 -18.02
C ASN A 83 14.84 -2.62 -18.06
N CYS A 84 13.86 -3.07 -18.83
CA CYS A 84 13.54 -4.49 -18.94
C CYS A 84 14.63 -5.25 -19.70
N SER A 85 15.01 -6.39 -19.13
CA SER A 85 15.81 -7.41 -19.80
C SER A 85 14.93 -8.65 -20.03
N SER A 86 14.64 -8.97 -21.27
CA SER A 86 13.86 -10.15 -21.63
C SER A 86 14.73 -11.36 -21.99
N ALA A 87 16.01 -11.33 -21.61
CA ALA A 87 16.93 -12.41 -21.93
C ALA A 87 16.57 -13.73 -21.24
N THR A 88 16.19 -13.65 -19.96
CA THR A 88 15.88 -14.82 -19.12
C THR A 88 14.39 -14.91 -18.83
N LEU A 89 13.77 -13.80 -18.37
CA LEU A 89 12.36 -13.74 -18.00
C LEU A 89 11.59 -12.99 -19.11
N LYS A 90 10.66 -13.66 -19.73
CA LYS A 90 9.98 -13.18 -20.95
C LYS A 90 8.56 -12.69 -20.71
N ASN A 91 8.01 -13.01 -19.56
CA ASN A 91 6.65 -12.64 -19.20
C ASN A 91 6.59 -11.97 -17.82
N ALA A 92 5.57 -11.16 -17.63
CA ALA A 92 5.22 -10.60 -16.34
C ALA A 92 3.72 -10.73 -16.08
N ALA A 93 3.35 -10.90 -14.83
CA ALA A 93 1.97 -10.83 -14.38
C ALA A 93 1.87 -9.81 -13.25
N ILE A 94 0.75 -9.08 -13.18
CA ILE A 94 0.47 -8.07 -12.16
C ILE A 94 -0.57 -8.62 -11.21
N THR A 95 -0.31 -8.47 -9.91
CA THR A 95 -1.26 -8.80 -8.84
C THR A 95 -1.57 -7.55 -8.06
N PHE A 96 -2.83 -7.15 -7.98
CA PHE A 96 -3.26 -6.06 -7.12
C PHE A 96 -3.63 -6.58 -5.74
N ARG A 97 -3.19 -5.86 -4.70
CA ARG A 97 -3.48 -6.14 -3.28
C ARG A 97 -4.06 -4.90 -2.62
N GLY A 98 -4.92 -5.12 -1.65
CA GLY A 98 -5.51 -4.02 -0.89
C GLY A 98 -6.53 -4.53 0.12
N GLN A 99 -7.21 -3.60 0.78
CA GLN A 99 -8.32 -3.95 1.64
C GLN A 99 -9.44 -4.55 0.78
N GLN A 100 -9.82 -5.77 1.08
CA GLN A 100 -10.93 -6.43 0.39
C GLN A 100 -12.26 -5.85 0.88
N SER A 101 -13.24 -5.75 -0.03
CA SER A 101 -14.60 -5.44 0.36
C SER A 101 -15.20 -6.60 1.19
N SER A 102 -15.98 -6.27 2.20
CA SER A 102 -16.68 -7.26 3.02
C SER A 102 -17.75 -8.05 2.26
N SER A 103 -18.31 -7.47 1.19
CA SER A 103 -19.36 -8.09 0.37
C SER A 103 -18.80 -8.94 -0.76
N ASP A 104 -17.64 -8.59 -1.30
CA ASP A 104 -16.95 -9.36 -2.35
C ASP A 104 -15.42 -9.20 -2.14
N PRO A 105 -14.73 -10.24 -1.67
CA PRO A 105 -13.30 -10.17 -1.38
C PRO A 105 -12.42 -10.01 -2.64
N THR A 106 -12.99 -10.15 -3.82
CA THR A 106 -12.29 -9.93 -5.10
C THR A 106 -12.27 -8.47 -5.52
N ILE A 107 -13.02 -7.62 -4.82
CA ILE A 107 -13.17 -6.18 -5.08
C ILE A 107 -12.37 -5.39 -4.04
N LEU A 108 -11.75 -4.31 -4.49
CA LEU A 108 -11.07 -3.37 -3.60
C LEU A 108 -12.09 -2.60 -2.77
N GLY A 109 -11.99 -2.74 -1.46
CA GLY A 109 -12.82 -2.05 -0.49
C GLY A 109 -12.35 -0.61 -0.24
N MET A 110 -13.20 0.15 0.41
CA MET A 110 -12.93 1.53 0.79
C MET A 110 -12.06 1.60 2.04
N THR A 111 -11.24 2.64 2.13
CA THR A 111 -10.36 2.92 3.28
C THR A 111 -10.72 4.25 3.93
N GLY A 112 -10.54 4.35 5.25
CA GLY A 112 -10.82 5.57 6.02
C GLY A 112 -12.22 5.60 6.64
N ALA A 113 -12.53 6.73 7.31
CA ALA A 113 -13.82 6.97 7.95
C ALA A 113 -14.81 7.63 6.96
N ASN A 114 -16.11 7.43 7.19
CA ASN A 114 -17.20 8.05 6.42
C ASN A 114 -17.20 7.68 4.91
N GLN A 115 -16.79 6.46 4.59
CA GLN A 115 -16.80 5.98 3.21
C GLN A 115 -18.23 5.65 2.76
N VAL A 116 -18.43 5.74 1.44
CA VAL A 116 -19.70 5.35 0.83
C VAL A 116 -19.98 3.85 1.06
N ALA A 117 -21.18 3.52 1.49
CA ALA A 117 -21.60 2.13 1.68
C ALA A 117 -22.05 1.50 0.36
N GLY A 118 -21.90 0.18 0.24
CA GLY A 118 -22.42 -0.62 -0.87
C GLY A 118 -21.67 -0.45 -2.20
N VAL A 119 -20.48 0.16 -2.19
CA VAL A 119 -19.64 0.38 -3.37
C VAL A 119 -18.24 -0.14 -3.12
N GLY A 120 -17.59 -0.63 -4.16
CA GLY A 120 -16.16 -0.98 -4.21
C GLY A 120 -15.50 -0.46 -5.48
N ILE A 121 -14.21 -0.72 -5.63
CA ILE A 121 -13.46 -0.42 -6.86
C ILE A 121 -13.11 -1.75 -7.54
N GLN A 122 -13.54 -1.88 -8.78
CA GLN A 122 -13.20 -2.99 -9.66
C GLN A 122 -12.07 -2.56 -10.60
N ILE A 123 -11.04 -3.40 -10.69
CA ILE A 123 -9.93 -3.21 -11.64
C ILE A 123 -10.10 -4.24 -12.75
N ASN A 124 -9.94 -3.79 -13.98
CA ASN A 124 -10.00 -4.65 -15.15
C ASN A 124 -8.70 -4.51 -15.98
N ASP A 125 -8.29 -5.59 -16.63
CA ASP A 125 -7.27 -5.57 -17.68
C ASP A 125 -7.86 -4.88 -18.92
N ALA A 126 -7.27 -3.78 -19.35
CA ALA A 126 -7.80 -3.00 -20.47
C ALA A 126 -7.70 -3.75 -21.82
N ARG A 127 -6.78 -4.72 -21.96
CA ARG A 127 -6.64 -5.52 -23.19
C ARG A 127 -7.81 -6.48 -23.40
N THR A 128 -8.26 -7.09 -22.31
CA THR A 128 -9.25 -8.17 -22.36
C THR A 128 -10.62 -7.74 -21.86
N GLY A 129 -10.69 -6.61 -21.14
CA GLY A 129 -11.85 -6.20 -20.39
C GLY A 129 -12.17 -7.07 -19.16
N ALA A 130 -11.35 -8.08 -18.90
CA ALA A 130 -11.58 -9.03 -17.82
C ALA A 130 -11.31 -8.37 -16.45
N LYS A 131 -12.18 -8.67 -15.48
CA LYS A 131 -11.98 -8.31 -14.08
C LYS A 131 -10.70 -8.95 -13.57
N LEU A 132 -9.89 -8.16 -12.87
CA LEU A 132 -8.73 -8.61 -12.12
C LEU A 132 -9.08 -8.70 -10.63
N PRO A 133 -9.37 -9.90 -10.10
CA PRO A 133 -9.67 -10.07 -8.69
C PRO A 133 -8.45 -9.69 -7.84
N LEU A 134 -8.67 -9.09 -6.69
CA LEU A 134 -7.61 -8.84 -5.73
C LEU A 134 -6.89 -10.14 -5.37
N ASN A 135 -5.59 -10.04 -5.13
CA ASN A 135 -4.71 -11.15 -4.76
C ASN A 135 -4.61 -12.26 -5.83
N THR A 136 -5.07 -11.99 -7.04
CA THR A 136 -4.97 -12.92 -8.18
C THR A 136 -4.10 -12.30 -9.26
N ALA A 137 -3.14 -13.07 -9.77
CA ALA A 137 -2.29 -12.61 -10.85
C ALA A 137 -3.10 -12.44 -12.14
N SER A 138 -2.78 -11.39 -12.88
CA SER A 138 -3.30 -11.19 -14.24
C SER A 138 -2.84 -12.32 -15.18
N THR A 139 -3.42 -12.36 -16.37
CA THR A 139 -2.82 -13.09 -17.48
C THR A 139 -1.43 -12.53 -17.79
N ASP A 140 -0.55 -13.37 -18.32
CA ASP A 140 0.82 -12.98 -18.61
C ASP A 140 0.88 -11.90 -19.71
N TYR A 141 1.76 -10.95 -19.51
CA TYR A 141 2.16 -9.94 -20.48
C TYR A 141 3.54 -10.32 -21.03
N VAL A 142 3.69 -10.35 -22.33
CA VAL A 142 4.98 -10.60 -22.97
C VAL A 142 5.84 -9.36 -22.80
N LEU A 143 7.01 -9.52 -22.20
CA LEU A 143 7.97 -8.45 -21.98
C LEU A 143 8.78 -8.18 -23.26
N ARG A 144 8.96 -6.90 -23.51
CA ARG A 144 9.87 -6.37 -24.54
C ARG A 144 11.08 -5.75 -23.87
N PRO A 145 12.25 -5.75 -24.51
CA PRO A 145 13.40 -5.01 -24.00
C PRO A 145 13.08 -3.52 -23.81
N GLN A 146 13.71 -2.89 -22.81
CA GLN A 146 13.65 -1.49 -22.41
C GLN A 146 12.38 -1.13 -21.62
N SER A 147 11.23 -0.93 -22.23
CA SER A 147 10.03 -0.51 -21.50
C SER A 147 8.79 -1.29 -21.90
N ASN A 148 7.91 -1.47 -20.93
CA ASN A 148 6.61 -2.10 -21.10
C ASN A 148 5.56 -1.30 -20.32
N THR A 149 4.38 -1.14 -20.90
CA THR A 149 3.25 -0.50 -20.26
C THR A 149 2.08 -1.48 -20.22
N PHE A 150 1.49 -1.61 -19.05
CA PHE A 150 0.33 -2.46 -18.80
C PHE A 150 -0.86 -1.56 -18.50
N ASP A 151 -1.90 -1.68 -19.28
CA ASP A 151 -3.07 -0.81 -19.23
C ASP A 151 -4.22 -1.50 -18.50
N PHE A 152 -4.83 -0.75 -17.60
CA PHE A 152 -5.94 -1.17 -16.77
C PHE A 152 -7.04 -0.14 -16.79
N THR A 153 -8.22 -0.54 -16.32
CA THR A 153 -9.30 0.40 -16.00
C THR A 153 -9.76 0.17 -14.57
N ALA A 154 -10.11 1.26 -13.89
CA ALA A 154 -10.74 1.23 -12.58
C ALA A 154 -12.16 1.80 -12.68
N SER A 155 -13.12 1.14 -12.05
CA SER A 155 -14.53 1.54 -12.06
C SER A 155 -15.12 1.37 -10.67
N TYR A 156 -16.09 2.20 -10.34
CA TYR A 156 -16.97 1.91 -9.21
C TYR A 156 -17.81 0.66 -9.50
N VAL A 157 -18.04 -0.18 -8.52
CA VAL A 157 -18.89 -1.34 -8.63
C VAL A 157 -19.90 -1.40 -7.49
N ARG A 158 -21.16 -1.66 -7.82
CA ARG A 158 -22.22 -1.86 -6.84
C ARG A 158 -22.06 -3.21 -6.16
N LEU A 159 -22.07 -3.21 -4.83
CA LEU A 159 -21.94 -4.43 -4.00
C LEU A 159 -23.26 -4.84 -3.33
N VAL A 160 -24.20 -3.93 -3.22
CA VAL A 160 -25.50 -4.15 -2.58
C VAL A 160 -26.61 -3.60 -3.46
N ALA A 161 -27.60 -4.42 -3.79
CA ALA A 161 -28.80 -3.99 -4.51
C ALA A 161 -29.74 -3.20 -3.59
N ASP A 162 -30.57 -2.33 -4.17
CA ASP A 162 -31.66 -1.68 -3.42
C ASP A 162 -32.69 -2.75 -3.06
N THR A 163 -33.30 -2.65 -1.90
CA THR A 163 -34.43 -3.47 -1.50
C THR A 163 -35.71 -2.68 -1.67
N GLU A 164 -36.73 -3.32 -2.24
CA GLU A 164 -38.06 -2.72 -2.32
C GLU A 164 -38.70 -2.65 -0.94
N GLY A 165 -39.48 -1.59 -0.71
CA GLY A 165 -40.24 -1.47 0.52
C GLY A 165 -41.41 -2.48 0.52
N ALA A 166 -41.71 -3.02 1.70
CA ALA A 166 -42.87 -3.86 1.94
C ALA A 166 -43.81 -3.19 2.95
N ASP A 167 -45.10 -3.52 2.91
CA ASP A 167 -46.10 -3.05 3.88
C ASP A 167 -46.15 -1.51 4.04
N GLY A 168 -46.03 -0.77 2.94
CA GLY A 168 -46.09 0.69 2.95
C GLY A 168 -44.82 1.39 3.50
N LYS A 169 -43.76 0.64 3.78
CA LYS A 169 -42.45 1.21 4.16
C LYS A 169 -41.62 1.52 2.91
N PRO A 170 -40.87 2.62 2.92
CA PRO A 170 -39.95 2.92 1.81
C PRO A 170 -38.87 1.85 1.69
N GLY A 171 -38.45 1.57 0.46
CA GLY A 171 -37.32 0.71 0.17
C GLY A 171 -36.00 1.28 0.73
N VAL A 172 -35.01 0.42 0.88
CA VAL A 172 -33.67 0.82 1.36
C VAL A 172 -32.70 0.80 0.19
N ARG A 173 -31.98 1.89 0.00
CA ARG A 173 -30.93 1.97 -1.00
C ARG A 173 -29.72 1.13 -0.61
N GLY A 174 -29.24 0.30 -1.52
CA GLY A 174 -28.04 -0.49 -1.34
C GLY A 174 -26.75 0.34 -1.45
N ILE A 175 -26.80 1.50 -2.14
CA ILE A 175 -25.67 2.42 -2.29
C ILE A 175 -25.95 3.72 -1.54
N GLY A 176 -25.00 4.13 -0.70
CA GLY A 176 -25.00 5.44 -0.08
C GLY A 176 -24.38 6.53 -0.97
N THR A 177 -24.31 7.73 -0.42
CA THR A 177 -23.54 8.85 -0.99
C THR A 177 -22.41 9.20 -0.04
N GLY A 178 -21.27 9.65 -0.55
CA GLY A 178 -20.12 9.99 0.30
C GLY A 178 -18.80 10.03 -0.47
N GLN A 179 -17.73 10.07 0.29
CA GLN A 179 -16.36 10.04 -0.24
C GLN A 179 -15.96 8.60 -0.58
N VAL A 180 -15.13 8.48 -1.60
CA VAL A 180 -14.51 7.23 -2.01
C VAL A 180 -13.01 7.38 -1.92
N ASN A 181 -12.40 6.61 -1.04
CA ASN A 181 -10.95 6.46 -0.97
C ASN A 181 -10.64 4.98 -0.89
N ALA A 182 -9.72 4.53 -1.70
CA ALA A 182 -9.24 3.16 -1.70
C ALA A 182 -7.73 3.16 -1.96
N LEU A 183 -7.03 2.21 -1.39
CA LEU A 183 -5.59 2.05 -1.57
C LEU A 183 -5.31 0.63 -2.03
N ALA A 184 -4.64 0.52 -3.17
CA ALA A 184 -4.12 -0.73 -3.68
C ALA A 184 -2.59 -0.64 -3.81
N SER A 185 -1.91 -1.71 -3.49
CA SER A 185 -0.54 -1.99 -3.92
C SER A 185 -0.57 -2.98 -5.08
N PHE A 186 0.53 -3.07 -5.81
CA PHE A 186 0.67 -4.08 -6.84
C PHE A 186 2.03 -4.76 -6.75
N ASP A 187 2.05 -6.03 -7.12
CA ASP A 187 3.25 -6.82 -7.26
C ASP A 187 3.42 -7.23 -8.72
N VAL A 188 4.66 -7.25 -9.20
CA VAL A 188 5.01 -7.77 -10.52
C VAL A 188 5.75 -9.09 -10.34
N THR A 189 5.21 -10.15 -10.92
CA THR A 189 5.83 -11.47 -10.95
C THR A 189 6.36 -11.73 -12.35
N TYR A 190 7.64 -12.03 -12.44
CA TYR A 190 8.32 -12.33 -13.70
C TYR A 190 8.43 -13.85 -13.92
N LYS A 191 8.30 -14.26 -15.20
CA LYS A 191 8.34 -15.67 -15.62
C LYS A 191 9.16 -15.87 -16.89
#